data_297b9e91b5b97d2a918de9adf8c9c2c5
#
_entry.id   297b9e91b5b97d2a918de9adf8c9c2c5
#
_cell.length_a   1.000
_cell.length_b   1.000
_cell.length_c   1.000
_cell.angle_alpha   90.00
_cell.angle_beta   90.00
_cell.angle_gamma   90.00
#
_symmetry.space_group_name_H-M   'P 1'
#
loop_
_entity.id
_entity.type
_entity.pdbx_description
1 polymer ?
#
loop_
_entity_poly.entity_id
_entity_poly.type
_entity_poly.pdbx_seq_one_letter_code
_entity_poly.pdbx_strand_id
1 'polypeptide(L)'
;MNLHRIAFLSASMAAIGLVGAALAAEPPVLKAGLWEVTRTSTQQPDQKHLTTMCLDDSVQAEMREFGMGVAKEMCSQSDRRLEGNRMTITATCKLGPTTMKTQSVMVFNGNTSYHTEGTATYDPPFMNMAESKSTIDGKWTGPCKPGQQPGDITTETGQTLNMKQMMKK
;
A
#
# COMPACT_ATOMS: atom_id res chain seq x y z
N MET A 1 39.96 38.35 -60.61
CA MET A 1 38.99 37.26 -60.54
C MET A 1 39.15 36.59 -59.16
N ASN A 2 38.43 37.06 -58.15
CA ASN A 2 38.54 36.59 -56.77
C ASN A 2 37.24 35.84 -56.40
N LEU A 3 37.32 34.50 -56.25
CA LEU A 3 36.22 33.69 -55.74
C LEU A 3 36.21 33.74 -54.22
N HIS A 4 35.19 34.34 -53.65
CA HIS A 4 34.91 34.29 -52.21
C HIS A 4 34.20 32.95 -51.88
N ARG A 5 34.87 32.12 -51.06
CA ARG A 5 34.28 30.93 -50.47
C ARG A 5 33.51 31.34 -49.20
N ILE A 6 32.19 31.21 -49.24
CA ILE A 6 31.33 31.39 -48.07
C ILE A 6 31.28 30.05 -47.38
N ALA A 7 31.80 30.00 -46.14
CA ALA A 7 31.68 28.82 -45.24
C ALA A 7 30.38 28.93 -44.45
N PHE A 8 29.46 27.98 -44.66
CA PHE A 8 28.28 27.83 -43.82
C PHE A 8 28.65 27.05 -42.55
N LEU A 9 28.63 27.73 -41.40
CA LEU A 9 28.67 27.09 -40.10
C LEU A 9 27.26 26.58 -39.74
N SER A 10 27.04 25.31 -39.81
CA SER A 10 25.84 24.65 -39.30
C SER A 10 25.98 24.44 -37.78
N ALA A 11 25.26 25.26 -37.00
CA ALA A 11 25.15 25.08 -35.55
C ALA A 11 24.13 23.97 -35.25
N SER A 12 24.63 22.79 -34.87
CA SER A 12 23.80 21.71 -34.38
C SER A 12 23.40 21.97 -32.92
N MET A 13 22.13 22.38 -32.72
CA MET A 13 21.54 22.50 -31.39
C MET A 13 21.23 21.08 -30.85
N ALA A 14 22.06 20.58 -29.95
CA ALA A 14 21.78 19.35 -29.19
C ALA A 14 20.71 19.64 -28.13
N ALA A 15 19.48 19.19 -28.35
CA ALA A 15 18.42 19.21 -27.37
C ALA A 15 18.74 18.19 -26.28
N ILE A 16 19.22 18.64 -25.13
CA ILE A 16 19.39 17.82 -23.92
C ILE A 16 17.99 17.62 -23.33
N GLY A 17 17.38 16.48 -23.63
CA GLY A 17 16.16 16.04 -22.98
C GLY A 17 16.42 15.76 -21.50
N LEU A 18 15.94 16.62 -20.61
CA LEU A 18 15.83 16.32 -19.18
C LEU A 18 14.83 15.18 -18.99
N VAL A 19 15.34 13.97 -18.87
CA VAL A 19 14.57 12.83 -18.36
C VAL A 19 14.41 13.07 -16.85
N GLY A 20 13.33 13.74 -16.48
CA GLY A 20 12.94 13.87 -15.08
C GLY A 20 12.67 12.49 -14.52
N ALA A 21 13.50 12.03 -13.58
CA ALA A 21 13.17 10.86 -12.76
C ALA A 21 11.87 11.17 -12.02
N ALA A 22 10.77 10.54 -12.40
CA ALA A 22 9.53 10.58 -11.65
C ALA A 22 9.82 9.94 -10.28
N LEU A 23 9.97 10.74 -9.25
CA LEU A 23 9.99 10.27 -7.87
C LEU A 23 8.67 9.54 -7.65
N ALA A 24 8.74 8.26 -7.27
CA ALA A 24 7.56 7.50 -6.92
C ALA A 24 6.86 8.24 -5.77
N ALA A 25 5.63 8.71 -6.03
CA ALA A 25 4.86 9.42 -5.03
C ALA A 25 4.59 8.50 -3.83
N GLU A 26 4.79 9.00 -2.61
CA GLU A 26 4.47 8.25 -1.40
C GLU A 26 3.01 8.45 -1.00
N PRO A 27 2.36 7.43 -0.41
CA PRO A 27 1.01 7.57 0.10
C PRO A 27 0.96 8.62 1.23
N PRO A 28 -0.20 9.28 1.42
CA PRO A 28 -0.35 10.26 2.49
C PRO A 28 -0.11 9.62 3.85
N VAL A 29 0.54 10.36 4.75
CA VAL A 29 0.63 9.97 6.15
C VAL A 29 -0.74 10.12 6.79
N LEU A 30 -1.30 9.04 7.32
CA LEU A 30 -2.60 9.04 7.97
C LEU A 30 -2.52 9.81 9.29
N LYS A 31 -3.60 10.49 9.66
CA LYS A 31 -3.67 11.27 10.89
C LYS A 31 -3.47 10.38 12.13
N ALA A 32 -2.57 10.75 13.01
CA ALA A 32 -2.35 10.06 14.27
C ALA A 32 -3.60 10.05 15.16
N GLY A 33 -3.86 8.93 15.84
CA GLY A 33 -5.00 8.76 16.73
C GLY A 33 -5.70 7.41 16.56
N LEU A 34 -6.95 7.37 16.99
CA LEU A 34 -7.80 6.18 16.95
C LEU A 34 -8.46 6.05 15.58
N TRP A 35 -8.27 4.90 14.98
CA TRP A 35 -8.86 4.47 13.71
C TRP A 35 -9.84 3.34 13.95
N GLU A 36 -11.00 3.43 13.34
CA GLU A 36 -11.94 2.35 13.18
C GLU A 36 -11.74 1.72 11.81
N VAL A 37 -11.53 0.41 11.77
CA VAL A 37 -11.25 -0.34 10.55
C VAL A 37 -12.27 -1.46 10.41
N THR A 38 -13.07 -1.41 9.35
CA THR A 38 -14.04 -2.45 9.00
C THR A 38 -13.51 -3.26 7.83
N ARG A 39 -13.53 -4.57 7.96
CA ARG A 39 -13.15 -5.50 6.89
C ARG A 39 -14.29 -6.43 6.55
N THR A 40 -14.50 -6.64 5.24
CA THR A 40 -15.38 -7.70 4.69
C THR A 40 -14.61 -8.58 3.73
N SER A 41 -15.06 -9.82 3.54
CA SER A 41 -14.40 -10.77 2.63
C SER A 41 -15.43 -11.71 2.00
N THR A 42 -15.20 -12.12 0.75
CA THR A 42 -16.03 -13.15 0.08
C THR A 42 -15.97 -14.52 0.77
N GLN A 43 -15.01 -14.74 1.66
CA GLN A 43 -14.90 -15.97 2.43
C GLN A 43 -15.88 -16.00 3.61
N GLN A 44 -16.28 -14.84 4.10
CA GLN A 44 -17.23 -14.63 5.19
C GLN A 44 -18.14 -13.45 4.82
N PRO A 45 -19.00 -13.60 3.81
CA PRO A 45 -19.74 -12.47 3.24
C PRO A 45 -20.70 -11.81 4.22
N ASP A 46 -21.20 -12.56 5.19
CA ASP A 46 -22.15 -12.07 6.21
C ASP A 46 -21.46 -11.50 7.46
N GLN A 47 -20.12 -11.56 7.51
CA GLN A 47 -19.36 -11.08 8.66
C GLN A 47 -18.59 -9.80 8.30
N LYS A 48 -18.85 -8.75 9.07
CA LYS A 48 -18.03 -7.54 9.10
C LYS A 48 -17.14 -7.62 10.33
N HIS A 49 -15.85 -7.57 10.12
CA HIS A 49 -14.89 -7.53 11.21
C HIS A 49 -14.53 -6.09 11.51
N LEU A 50 -14.94 -5.61 12.67
CA LEU A 50 -14.62 -4.29 13.17
C LEU A 50 -13.44 -4.38 14.12
N THR A 51 -12.42 -3.56 13.89
CA THR A 51 -11.30 -3.37 14.80
C THR A 51 -11.05 -1.89 15.02
N THR A 52 -10.46 -1.56 16.16
CA THR A 52 -9.92 -0.21 16.37
C THR A 52 -8.42 -0.28 16.51
N MET A 53 -7.71 0.72 15.99
CA MET A 53 -6.25 0.79 16.01
C MET A 53 -5.78 2.16 16.48
N CYS A 54 -4.87 2.19 17.45
CA CYS A 54 -4.15 3.40 17.82
C CYS A 54 -2.95 3.58 16.88
N LEU A 55 -3.00 4.58 16.01
CA LEU A 55 -2.01 4.82 14.95
C LEU A 55 -1.21 6.09 15.25
N ASP A 56 0.10 6.02 15.06
CA ASP A 56 1.00 7.16 14.98
C ASP A 56 1.99 7.02 13.81
N ASP A 57 2.84 8.01 13.61
CA ASP A 57 3.80 8.02 12.50
C ASP A 57 4.81 6.87 12.59
N SER A 58 5.19 6.48 13.82
CA SER A 58 6.14 5.38 14.02
C SER A 58 5.54 4.03 13.63
N VAL A 59 4.28 3.79 13.99
CA VAL A 59 3.53 2.57 13.59
C VAL A 59 3.39 2.53 12.07
N GLN A 60 3.05 3.65 11.44
CA GLN A 60 2.93 3.72 9.97
C GLN A 60 4.25 3.42 9.28
N ALA A 61 5.37 3.94 9.79
CA ALA A 61 6.70 3.66 9.25
C ALA A 61 7.05 2.17 9.38
N GLU A 62 6.89 1.60 10.58
CA GLU A 62 7.16 0.17 10.84
C GLU A 62 6.28 -0.75 9.99
N MET A 63 4.99 -0.42 9.80
CA MET A 63 4.10 -1.18 8.91
C MET A 63 4.57 -1.15 7.45
N ARG A 64 5.05 -0.01 6.96
CA ARG A 64 5.59 0.11 5.60
C ARG A 64 6.85 -0.74 5.43
N GLU A 65 7.78 -0.65 6.37
CA GLU A 65 9.04 -1.43 6.35
C GLU A 65 8.75 -2.92 6.40
N PHE A 66 7.89 -3.35 7.31
CA PHE A 66 7.48 -4.75 7.42
C PHE A 66 6.84 -5.25 6.13
N GLY A 67 5.90 -4.50 5.55
CA GLY A 67 5.24 -4.86 4.30
C GLY A 67 6.23 -4.96 3.12
N MET A 68 7.21 -4.05 3.03
CA MET A 68 8.26 -4.12 2.02
C MET A 68 9.19 -5.32 2.23
N GLY A 69 9.53 -5.64 3.47
CA GLY A 69 10.33 -6.82 3.83
C GLY A 69 9.63 -8.11 3.39
N VAL A 70 8.37 -8.29 3.77
CA VAL A 70 7.55 -9.46 3.37
C VAL A 70 7.45 -9.56 1.84
N ALA A 71 7.19 -8.45 1.16
CA ALA A 71 7.11 -8.45 -0.30
C ALA A 71 8.44 -8.87 -0.95
N LYS A 72 9.57 -8.41 -0.43
CA LYS A 72 10.91 -8.77 -0.93
C LYS A 72 11.22 -10.26 -0.74
N GLU A 73 10.78 -10.85 0.37
CA GLU A 73 11.06 -12.25 0.67
C GLU A 73 10.12 -13.22 -0.05
N MET A 74 8.85 -12.87 -0.16
CA MET A 74 7.81 -13.80 -0.62
C MET A 74 7.36 -13.57 -2.06
N CYS A 75 7.60 -12.38 -2.63
CA CYS A 75 7.05 -12.01 -3.93
C CYS A 75 8.14 -11.89 -4.98
N SER A 76 7.92 -12.53 -6.13
CA SER A 76 8.77 -12.38 -7.31
C SER A 76 8.55 -11.06 -8.04
N GLN A 77 7.37 -10.47 -7.88
CA GLN A 77 6.98 -9.18 -8.44
C GLN A 77 6.13 -8.42 -7.42
N SER A 78 6.41 -7.14 -7.28
CA SER A 78 5.59 -6.22 -6.49
C SER A 78 5.71 -4.83 -7.10
N ASP A 79 4.58 -4.23 -7.46
CA ASP A 79 4.50 -2.88 -8.00
C ASP A 79 3.53 -2.04 -7.17
N ARG A 80 3.88 -0.76 -6.99
CA ARG A 80 3.05 0.22 -6.30
C ARG A 80 3.00 1.50 -7.12
N ARG A 81 1.78 1.96 -7.41
CA ARG A 81 1.53 3.18 -8.15
C ARG A 81 0.57 4.07 -7.38
N LEU A 82 0.93 5.33 -7.19
CA LEU A 82 0.07 6.36 -6.62
C LEU A 82 -0.28 7.38 -7.70
N GLU A 83 -1.57 7.56 -7.94
CA GLU A 83 -2.12 8.53 -8.89
C GLU A 83 -3.14 9.40 -8.14
N GLY A 84 -2.76 10.62 -7.81
CA GLY A 84 -3.56 11.49 -6.96
C GLY A 84 -3.77 10.89 -5.58
N ASN A 85 -5.03 10.57 -5.23
CA ASN A 85 -5.40 9.94 -3.97
C ASN A 85 -5.64 8.42 -4.09
N ARG A 86 -5.31 7.81 -5.24
CA ARG A 86 -5.54 6.40 -5.54
C ARG A 86 -4.22 5.65 -5.58
N MET A 87 -4.03 4.70 -4.69
CA MET A 87 -2.88 3.80 -4.67
C MET A 87 -3.28 2.42 -5.17
N THR A 88 -2.60 1.93 -6.19
CA THR A 88 -2.73 0.57 -6.71
C THR A 88 -1.49 -0.23 -6.33
N ILE A 89 -1.69 -1.43 -5.81
CA ILE A 89 -0.63 -2.37 -5.47
C ILE A 89 -0.94 -3.68 -6.18
N THR A 90 0.04 -4.22 -6.91
CA THR A 90 -0.02 -5.55 -7.51
C THR A 90 1.16 -6.37 -7.04
N ALA A 91 0.94 -7.65 -6.77
CA ALA A 91 2.03 -8.54 -6.40
C ALA A 91 1.79 -9.97 -6.88
N THR A 92 2.91 -10.68 -7.13
CA THR A 92 2.93 -12.13 -7.38
C THR A 92 3.85 -12.76 -6.35
N CYS A 93 3.27 -13.54 -5.44
CA CYS A 93 3.98 -14.07 -4.28
C CYS A 93 3.84 -15.60 -4.21
N LYS A 94 4.72 -16.25 -3.43
CA LYS A 94 4.67 -17.68 -3.15
C LYS A 94 4.15 -17.94 -1.74
N LEU A 95 3.15 -18.83 -1.64
CA LEU A 95 2.62 -19.37 -0.39
C LEU A 95 2.83 -20.88 -0.40
N GLY A 96 4.04 -21.35 -0.06
CA GLY A 96 4.42 -22.73 -0.27
C GLY A 96 4.34 -23.12 -1.75
N PRO A 97 3.54 -24.15 -2.14
CA PRO A 97 3.39 -24.54 -3.54
C PRO A 97 2.51 -23.60 -4.35
N THR A 98 1.66 -22.77 -3.69
CA THR A 98 0.69 -21.91 -4.34
C THR A 98 1.32 -20.61 -4.80
N THR A 99 1.03 -20.19 -6.02
CA THR A 99 1.30 -18.84 -6.51
C THR A 99 0.07 -17.97 -6.23
N MET A 100 0.25 -16.91 -5.46
CA MET A 100 -0.77 -15.91 -5.18
C MET A 100 -0.51 -14.67 -6.03
N LYS A 101 -1.52 -14.24 -6.79
CA LYS A 101 -1.49 -12.92 -7.46
C LYS A 101 -2.50 -12.02 -6.80
N THR A 102 -2.08 -10.82 -6.41
CA THR A 102 -2.93 -9.85 -5.74
C THR A 102 -3.01 -8.55 -6.54
N GLN A 103 -4.16 -7.93 -6.47
CA GLN A 103 -4.36 -6.54 -6.85
C GLN A 103 -5.18 -5.86 -5.75
N SER A 104 -4.69 -4.73 -5.29
CA SER A 104 -5.35 -3.92 -4.26
C SER A 104 -5.39 -2.47 -4.72
N VAL A 105 -6.53 -1.83 -4.52
CA VAL A 105 -6.74 -0.42 -4.82
C VAL A 105 -7.21 0.27 -3.56
N MET A 106 -6.42 1.23 -3.08
CA MET A 106 -6.74 2.06 -1.93
C MET A 106 -7.02 3.49 -2.39
N VAL A 107 -8.14 4.04 -1.98
CA VAL A 107 -8.53 5.44 -2.24
C VAL A 107 -8.53 6.19 -0.92
N PHE A 108 -7.70 7.23 -0.83
CA PHE A 108 -7.60 8.08 0.35
C PHE A 108 -8.58 9.26 0.25
N ASN A 109 -9.24 9.58 1.35
CA ASN A 109 -9.99 10.82 1.48
C ASN A 109 -9.28 11.72 2.50
N GLY A 110 -8.35 12.52 1.99
CA GLY A 110 -7.39 13.21 2.82
C GLY A 110 -6.52 12.25 3.63
N ASN A 111 -6.34 12.56 4.92
CA ASN A 111 -5.59 11.72 5.85
C ASN A 111 -6.44 11.14 6.98
N THR A 112 -7.78 11.20 6.85
CA THR A 112 -8.72 10.80 7.90
C THR A 112 -9.62 9.63 7.52
N SER A 113 -9.64 9.20 6.27
CA SER A 113 -10.32 7.97 5.86
C SER A 113 -9.71 7.38 4.59
N TYR A 114 -9.92 6.09 4.40
CA TYR A 114 -9.57 5.37 3.19
C TYR A 114 -10.54 4.22 2.94
N HIS A 115 -10.67 3.85 1.67
CA HIS A 115 -11.36 2.66 1.21
C HIS A 115 -10.40 1.81 0.39
N THR A 116 -10.37 0.49 0.62
CA THR A 116 -9.53 -0.45 -0.11
C THR A 116 -10.37 -1.59 -0.65
N GLU A 117 -10.21 -1.88 -1.93
CA GLU A 117 -10.69 -3.10 -2.57
C GLU A 117 -9.50 -3.97 -2.94
N GLY A 118 -9.58 -5.26 -2.63
CA GLY A 118 -8.53 -6.23 -2.92
C GLY A 118 -9.08 -7.50 -3.52
N THR A 119 -8.35 -8.04 -4.50
CA THR A 119 -8.54 -9.37 -5.07
C THR A 119 -7.26 -10.17 -4.94
N ALA A 120 -7.38 -11.47 -4.65
CA ALA A 120 -6.29 -12.42 -4.71
C ALA A 120 -6.75 -13.67 -5.47
N THR A 121 -5.90 -14.18 -6.38
CA THR A 121 -6.08 -15.47 -7.05
C THR A 121 -4.97 -16.42 -6.61
N TYR A 122 -5.30 -17.72 -6.52
CA TYR A 122 -4.42 -18.75 -5.99
C TYR A 122 -4.29 -19.91 -6.98
N ASP A 123 -3.08 -20.26 -7.36
CA ASP A 123 -2.77 -21.36 -8.26
C ASP A 123 -1.57 -22.19 -7.76
N PRO A 124 -1.80 -23.50 -7.41
CA PRO A 124 -3.08 -24.16 -7.22
C PRO A 124 -3.90 -23.50 -6.10
N PRO A 125 -5.22 -23.82 -5.99
CA PRO A 125 -6.08 -23.27 -4.95
C PRO A 125 -5.48 -23.43 -3.53
N PHE A 126 -5.52 -22.33 -2.75
CA PHE A 126 -5.06 -22.33 -1.36
C PHE A 126 -6.24 -22.57 -0.43
N MET A 127 -6.18 -23.61 0.42
CA MET A 127 -7.29 -24.02 1.29
C MET A 127 -8.64 -24.17 0.55
N ASN A 128 -8.62 -24.76 -0.66
CA ASN A 128 -9.76 -24.92 -1.57
C ASN A 128 -10.31 -23.60 -2.16
N MET A 129 -9.58 -22.49 -2.03
CA MET A 129 -9.94 -21.20 -2.62
C MET A 129 -9.08 -20.93 -3.85
N ALA A 130 -9.73 -20.67 -4.99
CA ALA A 130 -9.07 -20.19 -6.19
C ALA A 130 -9.02 -18.65 -6.26
N GLU A 131 -9.96 -17.96 -5.62
CA GLU A 131 -10.07 -16.50 -5.58
C GLU A 131 -10.60 -16.02 -4.23
N SER A 132 -10.18 -14.82 -3.80
CA SER A 132 -10.78 -14.09 -2.70
C SER A 132 -10.88 -12.61 -3.03
N LYS A 133 -11.95 -11.96 -2.53
CA LYS A 133 -12.14 -10.51 -2.60
C LYS A 133 -12.35 -9.98 -1.19
N SER A 134 -11.82 -8.79 -0.93
CA SER A 134 -12.01 -8.13 0.36
C SER A 134 -12.15 -6.62 0.19
N THR A 135 -12.87 -6.00 1.11
CA THR A 135 -12.90 -4.55 1.27
C THR A 135 -12.41 -4.18 2.66
N ILE A 136 -11.75 -3.04 2.77
CA ILE A 136 -11.30 -2.48 4.04
C ILE A 136 -11.65 -1.00 4.03
N ASP A 137 -12.43 -0.56 5.01
CA ASP A 137 -12.76 0.83 5.26
C ASP A 137 -12.07 1.28 6.53
N GLY A 138 -11.26 2.32 6.45
CA GLY A 138 -10.61 2.94 7.60
C GLY A 138 -11.10 4.36 7.82
N LYS A 139 -11.42 4.71 9.06
CA LYS A 139 -11.88 6.04 9.46
C LYS A 139 -11.24 6.47 10.76
N TRP A 140 -10.64 7.66 10.77
CA TRP A 140 -10.16 8.31 11.99
C TRP A 140 -11.36 8.77 12.84
N THR A 141 -11.34 8.44 14.14
CA THR A 141 -12.45 8.72 15.06
C THR A 141 -12.07 9.65 16.21
N GLY A 142 -10.77 9.94 16.39
CA GLY A 142 -10.31 10.82 17.45
C GLY A 142 -8.90 10.49 17.93
N PRO A 143 -8.48 11.02 19.07
CA PRO A 143 -7.24 10.60 19.74
C PRO A 143 -7.34 9.16 20.22
N CYS A 144 -6.21 8.47 20.41
CA CYS A 144 -6.18 7.16 21.06
C CYS A 144 -6.80 7.25 22.45
N LYS A 145 -7.43 6.16 22.89
CA LYS A 145 -8.07 6.10 24.22
C LYS A 145 -6.98 6.14 25.32
N PRO A 146 -7.30 6.64 26.52
CA PRO A 146 -6.39 6.57 27.66
C PRO A 146 -5.91 5.14 27.90
N GLY A 147 -4.59 4.97 28.06
CA GLY A 147 -3.94 3.66 28.26
C GLY A 147 -3.63 2.88 26.98
N GLN A 148 -4.14 3.26 25.82
CA GLN A 148 -3.73 2.66 24.53
C GLN A 148 -2.32 3.14 24.14
N GLN A 149 -1.54 2.21 23.63
CA GLN A 149 -0.23 2.50 23.05
C GLN A 149 -0.30 2.51 21.52
N PRO A 150 0.58 3.25 20.84
CA PRO A 150 0.71 3.16 19.39
C PRO A 150 0.92 1.72 18.92
N GLY A 151 0.11 1.29 17.97
CA GLY A 151 0.08 -0.09 17.46
C GLY A 151 -0.92 -1.01 18.15
N ASP A 152 -1.62 -0.57 19.19
CA ASP A 152 -2.68 -1.38 19.81
C ASP A 152 -3.86 -1.53 18.85
N ILE A 153 -4.20 -2.79 18.56
CA ILE A 153 -5.39 -3.19 17.80
C ILE A 153 -6.34 -3.87 18.78
N THR A 154 -7.56 -3.37 18.87
CA THR A 154 -8.61 -3.96 19.70
C THR A 154 -9.71 -4.51 18.79
N THR A 155 -10.03 -5.79 18.97
CA THR A 155 -11.10 -6.49 18.25
C THR A 155 -12.47 -6.18 18.83
N GLU A 156 -13.55 -6.59 18.16
CA GLU A 156 -14.94 -6.48 18.64
C GLU A 156 -15.14 -7.20 19.99
N THR A 157 -14.40 -8.27 20.24
CA THR A 157 -14.44 -9.04 21.50
C THR A 157 -13.66 -8.39 22.63
N GLY A 158 -13.03 -7.24 22.39
CA GLY A 158 -12.24 -6.51 23.37
C GLY A 158 -10.80 -7.03 23.55
N GLN A 159 -10.38 -8.04 22.77
CA GLN A 159 -8.98 -8.47 22.77
C GLN A 159 -8.09 -7.39 22.18
N THR A 160 -7.00 -7.06 22.87
CA THR A 160 -6.00 -6.10 22.40
C THR A 160 -4.69 -6.81 22.09
N LEU A 161 -4.16 -6.56 20.90
CA LEU A 161 -2.84 -7.01 20.44
C LEU A 161 -2.05 -5.78 20.00
N ASN A 162 -0.73 -5.78 20.23
CA ASN A 162 0.10 -4.69 19.76
C ASN A 162 0.85 -5.10 18.48
N MET A 163 0.59 -4.37 17.39
CA MET A 163 1.16 -4.64 16.06
C MET A 163 2.68 -4.56 16.06
N LYS A 164 3.28 -3.60 16.77
CA LYS A 164 4.75 -3.48 16.86
C LYS A 164 5.40 -4.71 17.48
N GLN A 165 4.73 -5.37 18.41
CA GLN A 165 5.22 -6.63 19.01
C GLN A 165 5.08 -7.80 18.03
N MET A 166 4.05 -7.79 17.17
CA MET A 166 3.84 -8.84 16.17
C MET A 166 4.86 -8.76 15.03
N MET A 167 5.25 -7.56 14.63
CA MET A 167 6.23 -7.33 13.54
C MET A 167 7.68 -7.63 13.95
N LYS A 168 7.99 -7.72 15.25
CA LYS A 168 9.34 -8.01 15.76
C LYS A 168 9.69 -9.50 15.84
N LYS A 169 8.74 -10.40 15.57
CA LYS A 169 8.92 -11.86 15.58
C LYS A 169 9.18 -12.38 14.18
#